data_91ed609dd981b1fe2186d04ba0392d50
#
_entry.id   91ed609dd981b1fe2186d04ba0392d50
#
_cell.length_a   1.000
_cell.length_b   1.000
_cell.length_c   1.000
_cell.angle_alpha   90.00
_cell.angle_beta   90.00
_cell.angle_gamma   90.00
#
_symmetry.space_group_name_H-M   'P 1'
#
loop_
_entity.id
_entity.type
_entity.pdbx_description
1 polymer ?
#
loop_
_entity_poly.entity_id
_entity_poly.type
_entity_poly.pdbx_seq_one_letter_code
_entity_poly.pdbx_strand_id
1 'polypeptide(L)'
;MSTMLEYKGYLGSVEYSDEDEVLHGRLEFIRDLVTYEGQDAKGIKAAFQEAVDDYLELCEAEGRKPDVPLKGSFNVRPGRDLHRRAMLYAKRRGINLNTVVSDALRRYLERDEHAA
;
A
#
# COMPACT_ATOMS: atom_id res chain seq x y z
N MET A 1 -11.78 7.90 6.62
CA MET A 1 -10.90 8.12 7.79
C MET A 1 -9.64 7.29 7.64
N SER A 2 -8.48 7.91 7.76
CA SER A 2 -7.22 7.18 7.64
C SER A 2 -6.95 6.39 8.93
N THR A 3 -6.60 5.13 8.79
CA THR A 3 -6.22 4.28 9.90
C THR A 3 -4.72 4.00 9.91
N MET A 4 -3.99 4.67 9.02
CA MET A 4 -2.54 4.49 8.89
C MET A 4 -1.80 5.80 9.04
N LEU A 5 -0.57 5.69 9.52
CA LEU A 5 0.36 6.81 9.54
C LEU A 5 0.97 6.98 8.15
N GLU A 6 1.30 8.20 7.79
CA GLU A 6 1.88 8.49 6.47
C GLU A 6 3.03 9.46 6.61
N TYR A 7 4.14 9.17 5.91
CA TYR A 7 5.33 10.01 5.94
C TYR A 7 6.21 9.67 4.74
N LYS A 8 6.59 10.66 3.96
CA LYS A 8 7.44 10.51 2.77
C LYS A 8 6.95 9.42 1.80
N GLY A 9 5.63 9.28 1.67
CA GLY A 9 5.02 8.27 0.82
C GLY A 9 4.94 6.88 1.42
N TYR A 10 5.43 6.69 2.64
CA TYR A 10 5.34 5.41 3.35
C TYR A 10 4.13 5.39 4.27
N LEU A 11 3.53 4.22 4.37
CA LEU A 11 2.35 3.99 5.20
C LEU A 11 2.73 3.05 6.34
N GLY A 12 2.23 3.34 7.53
CA GLY A 12 2.51 2.53 8.69
C GLY A 12 1.26 2.17 9.46
N SER A 13 1.21 0.95 9.98
CA SER A 13 0.10 0.47 10.78
C SER A 13 0.23 0.92 12.23
N VAL A 14 -0.89 0.91 12.95
CA VAL A 14 -0.92 1.15 14.39
C VAL A 14 -1.82 0.08 15.01
N GLU A 15 -1.25 -0.71 15.91
CA GLU A 15 -1.98 -1.74 16.65
C GLU A 15 -1.64 -1.63 18.12
N TYR A 16 -2.58 -2.01 18.98
CA TYR A 16 -2.36 -2.01 20.41
C TYR A 16 -2.06 -3.42 20.90
N SER A 17 -1.01 -3.57 21.70
CA SER A 17 -0.69 -4.81 22.40
C SER A 17 -1.11 -4.67 23.86
N ASP A 18 -2.17 -5.36 24.25
CA ASP A 18 -2.65 -5.34 25.62
C ASP A 18 -1.65 -6.00 26.58
N GLU A 19 -0.98 -7.04 26.12
CA GLU A 19 0.02 -7.75 26.91
C GLU A 19 1.20 -6.86 27.30
N ASP A 20 1.74 -6.13 26.32
CA ASP A 20 2.89 -5.26 26.52
C ASP A 20 2.51 -3.82 26.83
N GLU A 21 1.23 -3.50 26.73
CA GLU A 21 0.68 -2.15 26.94
C GLU A 21 1.39 -1.08 26.11
N VAL A 22 1.65 -1.41 24.82
CA VAL A 22 2.28 -0.50 23.89
C VAL A 22 1.51 -0.46 22.57
N LEU A 23 1.68 0.65 21.85
CA LEU A 23 1.27 0.74 20.46
C LEU A 23 2.44 0.28 19.60
N HIS A 24 2.16 -0.47 18.56
CA HIS A 24 3.19 -0.94 17.65
C HIS A 24 2.67 -0.95 16.22
N GLY A 25 3.58 -1.05 15.27
CA GLY A 25 3.21 -1.10 13.87
C GLY A 25 4.40 -1.48 13.00
N ARG A 26 4.15 -1.46 11.71
CA ARG A 26 5.18 -1.73 10.71
C ARG A 26 4.89 -0.94 9.44
N LEU A 27 5.92 -0.73 8.63
CA LEU A 27 5.75 -0.15 7.31
C LEU A 27 5.00 -1.15 6.44
N GLU A 28 3.90 -0.71 5.82
CA GLU A 28 3.07 -1.57 5.00
C GLU A 28 3.42 -1.45 3.52
N PHE A 29 3.08 -2.49 2.75
CA PHE A 29 3.22 -2.51 1.28
C PHE A 29 4.66 -2.43 0.78
N ILE A 30 5.61 -2.88 1.60
CA ILE A 30 7.01 -3.07 1.19
C ILE A 30 7.44 -4.47 1.60
N ARG A 31 8.50 -4.98 0.98
CA ARG A 31 8.98 -6.35 1.25
C ARG A 31 9.80 -6.44 2.53
N ASP A 32 10.51 -5.37 2.85
CA ASP A 32 11.35 -5.35 4.05
C ASP A 32 10.49 -5.23 5.31
N LEU A 33 10.92 -5.88 6.37
CA LEU A 33 10.24 -5.78 7.66
C LEU A 33 10.84 -4.63 8.46
N VAL A 34 10.05 -3.58 8.64
CA VAL A 34 10.45 -2.42 9.44
C VAL A 34 9.35 -2.16 10.46
N THR A 35 9.70 -2.32 11.74
CA THR A 35 8.74 -2.20 12.85
C THR A 35 9.13 -1.04 13.75
N TYR A 36 8.16 -0.60 14.54
CA TYR A 36 8.33 0.49 15.50
C TYR A 36 7.28 0.36 16.59
N GLU A 37 7.52 1.03 17.71
CA GLU A 37 6.56 1.03 18.81
C GLU A 37 6.59 2.38 19.56
N GLY A 38 5.54 2.64 20.33
CA GLY A 38 5.42 3.86 21.12
C GLY A 38 4.43 3.68 22.25
N GLN A 39 4.51 4.56 23.25
CA GLN A 39 3.66 4.49 24.43
C GLN A 39 2.34 5.23 24.26
N ASP A 40 2.25 6.14 23.32
CA ASP A 40 1.07 6.93 23.04
C ASP A 40 1.00 7.31 21.56
N ALA A 41 -0.05 8.02 21.17
CA ALA A 41 -0.24 8.41 19.78
C ALA A 41 0.91 9.27 19.24
N LYS A 42 1.39 10.21 20.03
CA LYS A 42 2.48 11.07 19.63
C LYS A 42 3.79 10.30 19.52
N GLY A 43 4.02 9.40 20.48
CA GLY A 43 5.21 8.56 20.50
C GLY A 43 5.31 7.62 19.34
N ILE A 44 4.21 6.94 18.98
CA ILE A 44 4.24 5.99 17.86
C ILE A 44 4.37 6.73 16.52
N LYS A 45 3.79 7.92 16.39
CA LYS A 45 3.96 8.72 15.19
C LYS A 45 5.43 9.11 14.99
N ALA A 46 6.08 9.56 16.06
CA ALA A 46 7.50 9.91 16.01
C ALA A 46 8.37 8.69 15.69
N ALA A 47 8.07 7.54 16.32
CA ALA A 47 8.80 6.30 16.07
C ALA A 47 8.64 5.82 14.62
N PHE A 48 7.44 5.95 14.07
CA PHE A 48 7.17 5.63 12.67
C PHE A 48 8.02 6.49 11.74
N GLN A 49 8.04 7.80 11.94
CA GLN A 49 8.80 8.71 11.08
C GLN A 49 10.30 8.42 11.17
N GLU A 50 10.79 8.16 12.36
CA GLU A 50 12.18 7.76 12.56
C GLU A 50 12.50 6.45 11.84
N ALA A 51 11.59 5.48 11.91
CA ALA A 51 11.77 4.19 11.23
C ALA A 51 11.84 4.38 9.71
N VAL A 52 11.03 5.25 9.13
CA VAL A 52 11.10 5.57 7.70
C VAL A 52 12.45 6.17 7.35
N ASP A 53 12.89 7.17 8.10
CA ASP A 53 14.17 7.83 7.85
C ASP A 53 15.34 6.85 7.98
N ASP A 54 15.31 6.00 9.00
CA ASP A 54 16.35 4.99 9.21
C ASP A 54 16.38 3.97 8.08
N TYR A 55 15.20 3.56 7.61
CA TYR A 55 15.11 2.64 6.47
C TYR A 55 15.72 3.22 5.21
N LEU A 56 15.40 4.49 4.92
CA LEU A 56 15.94 5.17 3.75
C LEU A 56 17.47 5.34 3.84
N GLU A 57 17.97 5.69 5.02
CA GLU A 57 19.42 5.81 5.25
C GLU A 57 20.13 4.47 5.10
N LEU A 58 19.53 3.40 5.62
CA LEU A 58 20.10 2.06 5.52
C LEU A 58 20.21 1.62 4.06
N CYS A 59 19.15 1.84 3.28
CA CYS A 59 19.17 1.50 1.86
C CYS A 59 20.25 2.28 1.11
N GLU A 60 20.41 3.56 1.40
CA GLU A 60 21.43 4.37 0.80
C GLU A 60 22.84 3.87 1.16
N ALA A 61 23.06 3.57 2.43
CA ALA A 61 24.35 3.05 2.89
C ALA A 61 24.70 1.71 2.27
N GLU A 62 23.71 0.87 2.00
CA GLU A 62 23.89 -0.45 1.38
C GLU A 62 23.91 -0.38 -0.15
N GLY A 63 23.70 0.79 -0.75
CA GLY A 63 23.71 0.95 -2.19
C GLY A 63 22.51 0.31 -2.90
N ARG A 64 21.41 0.08 -2.20
CA ARG A 64 20.21 -0.48 -2.80
C ARG A 64 19.06 0.51 -2.77
N LYS A 65 18.15 0.35 -3.74
CA LYS A 65 16.96 1.20 -3.78
C LYS A 65 15.96 0.76 -2.73
N PRO A 66 15.40 1.70 -1.97
CA PRO A 66 14.33 1.36 -1.04
C PRO A 66 13.08 0.92 -1.80
N ASP A 67 12.31 0.01 -1.21
CA ASP A 67 11.00 -0.32 -1.73
C ASP A 67 10.10 0.92 -1.64
N VAL A 68 9.25 1.10 -2.66
CA VAL A 68 8.28 2.19 -2.69
C VAL A 68 6.89 1.56 -2.62
N PRO A 69 6.09 1.89 -1.61
CA PRO A 69 4.76 1.31 -1.50
C PRO A 69 3.83 1.89 -2.57
N LEU A 70 2.93 1.04 -3.07
CA LEU A 70 1.86 1.48 -3.97
C LEU A 70 2.37 2.28 -5.17
N LYS A 71 3.34 1.74 -5.88
CA LYS A 71 4.06 2.44 -6.95
C LYS A 71 3.29 2.58 -8.27
N GLY A 72 2.01 2.25 -8.28
CA GLY A 72 1.15 2.48 -9.44
C GLY A 72 0.99 1.32 -10.39
N SER A 73 1.64 0.19 -10.12
CA SER A 73 1.46 -1.02 -10.93
C SER A 73 1.42 -2.26 -10.06
N PHE A 74 0.60 -3.22 -10.46
CA PHE A 74 0.52 -4.51 -9.79
C PHE A 74 -0.04 -5.54 -10.77
N ASN A 75 0.25 -6.82 -10.49
CA ASN A 75 -0.23 -7.91 -11.33
C ASN A 75 -1.53 -8.48 -10.79
N VAL A 76 -2.44 -8.83 -11.70
CA VAL A 76 -3.68 -9.50 -11.32
C VAL A 76 -3.81 -10.80 -12.10
N ARG A 77 -4.49 -11.77 -11.52
CA ARG A 77 -4.75 -13.06 -12.16
C ARG A 77 -6.25 -13.33 -12.15
N PRO A 78 -7.00 -12.76 -13.10
CA PRO A 78 -8.46 -12.87 -13.10
C PRO A 78 -9.00 -14.22 -13.53
N GLY A 79 -8.13 -15.08 -14.06
CA GLY A 79 -8.53 -16.36 -14.62
C GLY A 79 -8.71 -16.28 -16.12
N ARG A 80 -8.75 -17.44 -16.74
CA ARG A 80 -8.79 -17.54 -18.21
C ARG A 80 -10.03 -16.87 -18.83
N ASP A 81 -11.17 -17.11 -18.26
CA ASP A 81 -12.43 -16.58 -18.81
C ASP A 81 -12.49 -15.05 -18.78
N LEU A 82 -12.22 -14.47 -17.64
CA LEU A 82 -12.23 -13.00 -17.52
C LEU A 82 -11.13 -12.35 -18.35
N HIS A 83 -9.97 -12.96 -18.41
CA HIS A 83 -8.87 -12.47 -19.25
C HIS A 83 -9.31 -12.40 -20.71
N ARG A 84 -9.89 -13.50 -21.21
CA ARG A 84 -10.39 -13.56 -22.59
C ARG A 84 -11.46 -12.51 -22.85
N ARG A 85 -12.43 -12.40 -21.96
CA ARG A 85 -13.53 -11.44 -22.10
C ARG A 85 -13.02 -10.00 -22.09
N ALA A 86 -12.06 -9.69 -21.22
CA ALA A 86 -11.48 -8.36 -21.15
C ALA A 86 -10.70 -8.01 -22.43
N MET A 87 -9.95 -8.97 -22.95
CA MET A 87 -9.20 -8.78 -24.19
C MET A 87 -10.13 -8.52 -25.39
N LEU A 88 -11.20 -9.31 -25.49
CA LEU A 88 -12.16 -9.13 -26.57
C LEU A 88 -12.88 -7.79 -26.48
N TYR A 89 -13.23 -7.38 -25.28
CA TYR A 89 -13.85 -6.07 -25.04
C TYR A 89 -12.91 -4.94 -25.46
N ALA A 90 -11.66 -5.01 -25.01
CA ALA A 90 -10.66 -4.00 -25.36
C ALA A 90 -10.49 -3.86 -26.87
N LYS A 91 -10.41 -5.00 -27.57
CA LYS A 91 -10.25 -5.01 -29.02
C LYS A 91 -11.43 -4.38 -29.73
N ARG A 92 -12.65 -4.70 -29.30
CA ARG A 92 -13.87 -4.11 -29.90
C ARG A 92 -13.93 -2.60 -29.73
N ARG A 93 -13.44 -2.10 -28.59
CA ARG A 93 -13.49 -0.68 -28.26
C ARG A 93 -12.28 0.10 -28.74
N GLY A 94 -11.26 -0.59 -29.26
CA GLY A 94 -10.03 0.06 -29.72
C GLY A 94 -9.20 0.63 -28.56
N ILE A 95 -9.30 0.04 -27.38
CA ILE A 95 -8.53 0.44 -26.20
C ILE A 95 -7.66 -0.72 -25.77
N ASN A 96 -6.68 -0.45 -24.89
CA ASN A 96 -5.82 -1.52 -24.39
C ASN A 96 -6.39 -2.15 -23.13
N LEU A 97 -5.86 -3.34 -22.78
CA LEU A 97 -6.31 -4.08 -21.62
C LEU A 97 -6.12 -3.28 -20.32
N ASN A 98 -5.02 -2.56 -20.21
CA ASN A 98 -4.74 -1.75 -19.03
C ASN A 98 -5.85 -0.73 -18.78
N THR A 99 -6.36 -0.10 -19.84
CA THR A 99 -7.47 0.86 -19.72
C THR A 99 -8.73 0.18 -19.21
N VAL A 100 -9.04 -1.02 -19.73
CA VAL A 100 -10.20 -1.80 -19.26
C VAL A 100 -10.11 -2.07 -17.77
N VAL A 101 -8.94 -2.55 -17.33
CA VAL A 101 -8.72 -2.89 -15.92
C VAL A 101 -8.80 -1.65 -15.04
N SER A 102 -8.16 -0.55 -15.44
CA SER A 102 -8.17 0.69 -14.66
C SER A 102 -9.58 1.26 -14.51
N ASP A 103 -10.36 1.26 -15.59
CA ASP A 103 -11.75 1.73 -15.54
C ASP A 103 -12.61 0.83 -14.66
N ALA A 104 -12.43 -0.48 -14.77
CA ALA A 104 -13.18 -1.43 -13.97
C ALA A 104 -12.90 -1.24 -12.48
N LEU A 105 -11.61 -1.08 -12.12
CA LEU A 105 -11.21 -0.84 -10.73
C LEU A 105 -11.80 0.47 -10.20
N ARG A 106 -11.71 1.52 -11.01
CA ARG A 106 -12.26 2.82 -10.61
C ARG A 106 -13.75 2.73 -10.32
N ARG A 107 -14.51 2.12 -11.23
CA ARG A 107 -15.96 1.96 -11.06
C ARG A 107 -16.31 1.09 -9.86
N TYR A 108 -15.57 0.02 -9.67
CA TYR A 108 -15.80 -0.88 -8.54
C TYR A 108 -15.58 -0.18 -7.20
N LEU A 109 -14.48 0.56 -7.08
CA LEU A 109 -14.14 1.27 -5.85
C LEU A 109 -15.08 2.44 -5.58
N GLU A 110 -15.42 3.22 -6.62
CA GLU A 110 -16.36 4.33 -6.48
C GLU A 110 -17.76 3.87 -6.08
N ARG A 111 -18.17 2.72 -6.60
CA ARG A 111 -19.46 2.12 -6.23
C ARG A 111 -19.53 1.83 -4.74
N ASP A 112 -18.45 1.28 -4.19
CA ASP A 112 -18.38 0.95 -2.77
C ASP A 112 -18.32 2.21 -1.90
N GLU A 113 -17.55 3.22 -2.35
CA GLU A 113 -17.45 4.49 -1.65
C GLU A 113 -18.78 5.23 -1.58
N HIS A 114 -19.64 5.07 -2.59
CA HIS A 114 -20.96 5.72 -2.64
C HIS A 114 -22.06 4.90 -1.97
N ALA A 115 -21.78 3.66 -1.61
CA ALA A 115 -22.76 2.77 -1.01
C ALA A 115 -22.94 2.99 0.51
N ALA A 116 -22.10 3.79 1.11
CA ALA A 116 -22.13 4.01 2.57
C ALA A 116 -23.26 4.93 3.02
#